data_53d9ad402f7a7f62802602921636a9dc
#
_entry.id   53d9ad402f7a7f62802602921636a9dc
#
_cell.length_a   1.000
_cell.length_b   1.000
_cell.length_c   1.000
_cell.angle_alpha   90.00
_cell.angle_beta   90.00
_cell.angle_gamma   90.00
#
_symmetry.space_group_name_H-M   'P 1'
#
loop_
_entity.id
_entity.type
_entity.pdbx_description
1 polymer ?
#
loop_
_entity_poly.entity_id
_entity_poly.type
_entity_poly.pdbx_seq_one_letter_code
_entity_poly.pdbx_strand_id
1 'polypeptide(L)'
;MKQKILWFLGFVVAAAISCWATSSSFLLMMPSLFSSNVVVRTIMVWLMVFLIYVLASFAMKWVIDSLNNDGYMSHPKAKLWGGLATLFVAWLILSFPTNAHTFFYKLKIGDVLIEDLSTTQKYSQQLVDRTVVDPVYNVLEKKVLAEWKKFEDEVKSGSTGSGIGEYAASHVSEINNNILPSGYQIPMPTNTNRASDLQNTNMLNVWRENYLNPNLERLKSDKYLVNAQLSIAARKDVKDIKKMEKAIRSKVQTNQISEEASEPLILQTDGVLKTAYSHINAGQKFVKFDNEQDKKRYTVAHDENKVSRFMNPYSVLYDFVSGKIPVTFVFWLILSLVIDLAGFFFYYQWKKEEFKY
;
A
#
# COMPACT_ATOMS: atom_id res chain seq x y z
N MET A 1 32.77 -6.39 -45.00
CA MET A 1 32.97 -7.03 -43.69
C MET A 1 32.70 -6.07 -42.52
N LYS A 2 33.33 -4.89 -42.43
CA LYS A 2 33.16 -3.94 -41.29
C LYS A 2 31.70 -3.49 -41.10
N GLN A 3 30.97 -3.20 -42.17
CA GLN A 3 29.58 -2.72 -42.11
C GLN A 3 28.62 -3.82 -41.64
N LYS A 4 28.82 -5.08 -42.05
CA LYS A 4 28.02 -6.24 -41.55
C LYS A 4 28.19 -6.42 -40.06
N ILE A 5 29.40 -6.27 -39.53
CA ILE A 5 29.68 -6.37 -38.09
C ILE A 5 28.96 -5.23 -37.33
N LEU A 6 28.98 -4.00 -37.88
CA LEU A 6 28.28 -2.85 -37.25
C LEU A 6 26.77 -3.07 -37.11
N TRP A 7 26.12 -3.57 -38.19
CA TRP A 7 24.70 -3.88 -38.14
C TRP A 7 24.35 -5.00 -37.16
N PHE A 8 25.19 -6.05 -37.11
CA PHE A 8 25.05 -7.13 -36.13
C PHE A 8 25.18 -6.62 -34.70
N LEU A 9 26.19 -5.78 -34.41
CA LEU A 9 26.35 -5.18 -33.09
C LEU A 9 25.18 -4.29 -32.71
N GLY A 10 24.65 -3.49 -33.62
CA GLY A 10 23.47 -2.67 -33.42
C GLY A 10 22.24 -3.52 -33.02
N PHE A 11 22.01 -4.65 -33.72
CA PHE A 11 20.97 -5.61 -33.39
C PHE A 11 21.15 -6.21 -31.97
N VAL A 12 22.36 -6.67 -31.65
CA VAL A 12 22.66 -7.26 -30.35
C VAL A 12 22.41 -6.25 -29.22
N VAL A 13 22.82 -4.99 -29.39
CA VAL A 13 22.59 -3.93 -28.39
C VAL A 13 21.11 -3.65 -28.20
N ALA A 14 20.34 -3.48 -29.29
CA ALA A 14 18.91 -3.23 -29.20
C ALA A 14 18.17 -4.41 -28.54
N ALA A 15 18.48 -5.64 -28.92
CA ALA A 15 17.92 -6.85 -28.33
C ALA A 15 18.28 -7.00 -26.85
N ALA A 16 19.51 -6.67 -26.45
CA ALA A 16 19.96 -6.72 -25.07
C ALA A 16 19.21 -5.71 -24.18
N ILE A 17 19.02 -4.48 -24.68
CA ILE A 17 18.25 -3.43 -23.96
C ILE A 17 16.80 -3.89 -23.77
N SER A 18 16.15 -4.38 -24.83
CA SER A 18 14.77 -4.83 -24.78
C SER A 18 14.60 -6.07 -23.88
N CYS A 19 15.50 -7.04 -23.96
CA CYS A 19 15.52 -8.22 -23.09
C CYS A 19 15.70 -7.83 -21.61
N TRP A 20 16.63 -6.91 -21.33
CA TRP A 20 16.84 -6.39 -19.97
C TRP A 20 15.59 -5.69 -19.43
N ALA A 21 14.98 -4.80 -20.21
CA ALA A 21 13.80 -4.06 -19.80
C ALA A 21 12.61 -5.00 -19.53
N THR A 22 12.37 -5.97 -20.41
CA THR A 22 11.34 -6.99 -20.24
C THR A 22 11.59 -7.84 -19.00
N SER A 23 12.81 -8.32 -18.78
CA SER A 23 13.18 -9.12 -17.61
C SER A 23 12.98 -8.35 -16.31
N SER A 24 13.37 -7.07 -16.28
CA SER A 24 13.19 -6.19 -15.12
C SER A 24 11.70 -6.02 -14.77
N SER A 25 10.82 -5.80 -15.75
CA SER A 25 9.39 -5.71 -15.52
C SER A 25 8.78 -7.01 -15.01
N PHE A 26 9.19 -8.17 -15.54
CA PHE A 26 8.70 -9.47 -15.06
C PHE A 26 9.13 -9.76 -13.62
N LEU A 27 10.35 -9.41 -13.24
CA LEU A 27 10.84 -9.57 -11.87
C LEU A 27 10.00 -8.76 -10.88
N LEU A 28 9.61 -7.55 -11.24
CA LEU A 28 8.74 -6.68 -10.42
C LEU A 28 7.31 -7.20 -10.33
N MET A 29 6.74 -7.65 -11.46
CA MET A 29 5.37 -8.13 -11.52
C MET A 29 5.14 -9.43 -10.76
N MET A 30 6.14 -10.31 -10.76
CA MET A 30 6.03 -11.67 -10.22
C MET A 30 7.16 -11.96 -9.22
N PRO A 31 7.16 -11.32 -8.04
CA PRO A 31 8.26 -11.46 -7.07
C PRO A 31 8.43 -12.88 -6.51
N SER A 32 7.42 -13.74 -6.66
CA SER A 32 7.47 -15.16 -6.24
C SER A 32 7.55 -16.16 -7.41
N LEU A 33 7.65 -15.66 -8.66
CA LEU A 33 7.69 -16.53 -9.83
C LEU A 33 8.93 -17.44 -9.80
N PHE A 34 8.74 -18.73 -10.03
CA PHE A 34 9.74 -19.79 -10.07
C PHE A 34 10.43 -20.12 -8.73
N SER A 35 10.74 -19.15 -7.87
CA SER A 35 11.45 -19.40 -6.61
C SER A 35 11.37 -18.21 -5.66
N SER A 36 11.41 -18.49 -4.36
CA SER A 36 11.63 -17.49 -3.31
C SER A 36 13.10 -17.01 -3.24
N ASN A 37 14.03 -17.78 -3.82
CA ASN A 37 15.44 -17.38 -3.92
C ASN A 37 15.61 -16.38 -5.05
N VAL A 38 16.04 -15.15 -4.72
CA VAL A 38 16.20 -14.03 -5.65
C VAL A 38 17.11 -14.38 -6.83
N VAL A 39 18.24 -15.07 -6.57
CA VAL A 39 19.19 -15.43 -7.63
C VAL A 39 18.59 -16.41 -8.62
N VAL A 40 17.96 -17.50 -8.11
CA VAL A 40 17.30 -18.51 -8.95
C VAL A 40 16.17 -17.87 -9.76
N ARG A 41 15.35 -17.05 -9.13
CA ARG A 41 14.26 -16.31 -9.79
C ARG A 41 14.80 -15.44 -10.93
N THR A 42 15.82 -14.64 -10.66
CA THR A 42 16.45 -13.77 -11.66
C THR A 42 16.95 -14.56 -12.85
N ILE A 43 17.70 -15.65 -12.63
CA ILE A 43 18.21 -16.52 -13.71
C ILE A 43 17.06 -17.10 -14.53
N MET A 44 16.01 -17.59 -13.87
CA MET A 44 14.87 -18.24 -14.56
C MET A 44 14.07 -17.23 -15.41
N VAL A 45 13.84 -16.02 -14.89
CA VAL A 45 13.16 -14.95 -15.64
C VAL A 45 14.00 -14.54 -16.86
N TRP A 46 15.30 -14.34 -16.69
CA TRP A 46 16.19 -14.02 -17.80
C TRP A 46 16.23 -15.12 -18.86
N LEU A 47 16.27 -16.38 -18.46
CA LEU A 47 16.21 -17.52 -19.38
C LEU A 47 14.89 -17.54 -20.15
N MET A 48 13.76 -17.36 -19.46
CA MET A 48 12.44 -17.32 -20.10
C MET A 48 12.35 -16.19 -21.13
N VAL A 49 12.74 -14.99 -20.75
CA VAL A 49 12.72 -13.82 -21.65
C VAL A 49 13.67 -14.03 -22.81
N PHE A 50 14.88 -14.52 -22.58
CA PHE A 50 15.84 -14.83 -23.63
C PHE A 50 15.28 -15.83 -24.67
N LEU A 51 14.62 -16.92 -24.21
CA LEU A 51 13.98 -17.89 -25.12
C LEU A 51 12.88 -17.23 -25.98
N ILE A 52 12.10 -16.34 -25.41
CA ILE A 52 11.09 -15.58 -26.14
C ILE A 52 11.73 -14.72 -27.24
N TYR A 53 12.85 -14.04 -26.93
CA TYR A 53 13.56 -13.22 -27.91
C TYR A 53 14.22 -14.07 -29.00
N VAL A 54 14.70 -15.27 -28.68
CA VAL A 54 15.18 -16.24 -29.68
C VAL A 54 14.04 -16.63 -30.63
N LEU A 55 12.85 -16.96 -30.12
CA LEU A 55 11.68 -17.26 -30.93
C LEU A 55 11.26 -16.05 -31.81
N ALA A 56 11.26 -14.85 -31.25
CA ALA A 56 11.01 -13.63 -32.03
C ALA A 56 12.04 -13.42 -33.14
N SER A 57 13.30 -13.77 -32.90
CA SER A 57 14.37 -13.69 -33.92
C SER A 57 14.13 -14.67 -35.08
N PHE A 58 13.60 -15.86 -34.81
CA PHE A 58 13.16 -16.77 -35.89
C PHE A 58 11.99 -16.21 -36.68
N ALA A 59 10.97 -15.63 -36.01
CA ALA A 59 9.85 -14.99 -36.70
C ALA A 59 10.34 -13.81 -37.56
N MET A 60 11.30 -13.01 -37.06
CA MET A 60 11.93 -11.91 -37.78
C MET A 60 12.66 -12.43 -39.02
N LYS A 61 13.38 -13.55 -38.90
CA LYS A 61 14.02 -14.23 -40.04
C LYS A 61 12.99 -14.64 -41.09
N TRP A 62 11.85 -15.25 -40.71
CA TRP A 62 10.80 -15.63 -41.65
C TRP A 62 10.25 -14.43 -42.43
N VAL A 63 10.04 -13.30 -41.76
CA VAL A 63 9.59 -12.06 -42.42
C VAL A 63 10.61 -11.58 -43.44
N ILE A 64 11.89 -11.48 -43.07
CA ILE A 64 12.95 -10.95 -43.93
C ILE A 64 13.20 -11.87 -45.12
N ASP A 65 13.32 -13.15 -44.92
CA ASP A 65 13.53 -14.14 -45.99
C ASP A 65 12.33 -14.11 -46.98
N SER A 66 11.13 -13.88 -46.48
CA SER A 66 9.91 -13.78 -47.33
C SER A 66 9.83 -12.47 -48.12
N LEU A 67 10.36 -11.37 -47.57
CA LEU A 67 10.45 -10.06 -48.24
C LEU A 67 11.51 -10.04 -49.35
N ASN A 68 12.63 -10.74 -49.15
CA ASN A 68 13.72 -10.80 -50.10
C ASN A 68 13.46 -11.72 -51.30
N ASN A 69 12.34 -12.47 -51.28
CA ASN A 69 11.77 -13.26 -52.37
C ASN A 69 12.79 -14.05 -53.20
N ASP A 70 13.66 -14.79 -52.56
CA ASP A 70 14.51 -15.75 -53.26
C ASP A 70 13.66 -16.95 -53.62
N GLY A 71 13.29 -17.10 -54.88
CA GLY A 71 12.32 -18.04 -55.49
C GLY A 71 12.42 -19.54 -55.09
N TYR A 72 13.16 -19.85 -54.07
CA TYR A 72 13.38 -21.19 -53.48
C TYR A 72 12.54 -21.49 -52.21
N MET A 73 11.74 -20.53 -51.73
CA MET A 73 10.98 -20.77 -50.50
C MET A 73 9.62 -21.43 -50.76
N SER A 74 9.35 -22.54 -50.07
CA SER A 74 7.99 -23.10 -49.99
C SER A 74 7.09 -22.18 -49.14
N HIS A 75 5.97 -21.70 -49.70
CA HIS A 75 4.98 -20.89 -49.02
C HIS A 75 5.43 -19.51 -48.47
N PRO A 76 6.03 -18.60 -49.26
CA PRO A 76 6.58 -17.35 -48.76
C PRO A 76 5.52 -16.45 -48.10
N LYS A 77 4.28 -16.41 -48.66
CA LYS A 77 3.19 -15.61 -48.07
C LYS A 77 2.76 -16.11 -46.67
N ALA A 78 2.71 -17.43 -46.46
CA ALA A 78 2.34 -17.97 -45.13
C ALA A 78 3.40 -17.68 -44.10
N LYS A 79 4.70 -17.78 -44.46
CA LYS A 79 5.82 -17.43 -43.56
C LYS A 79 5.86 -15.93 -43.26
N LEU A 80 5.58 -15.07 -44.26
CA LEU A 80 5.49 -13.62 -44.04
C LEU A 80 4.39 -13.29 -43.00
N TRP A 81 3.16 -13.72 -43.27
CA TRP A 81 2.04 -13.40 -42.38
C TRP A 81 2.19 -14.08 -40.99
N GLY A 82 2.65 -15.31 -40.96
CA GLY A 82 2.94 -16.02 -39.69
C GLY A 82 4.02 -15.31 -38.89
N GLY A 83 5.11 -14.92 -39.54
CA GLY A 83 6.18 -14.15 -38.89
C GLY A 83 5.71 -12.79 -38.39
N LEU A 84 5.00 -12.03 -39.21
CA LEU A 84 4.43 -10.72 -38.80
C LEU A 84 3.43 -10.86 -37.64
N ALA A 85 2.54 -11.84 -37.68
CA ALA A 85 1.59 -12.08 -36.60
C ALA A 85 2.32 -12.45 -35.29
N THR A 86 3.31 -13.34 -35.37
CA THR A 86 4.12 -13.73 -34.19
C THR A 86 4.88 -12.54 -33.61
N LEU A 87 5.52 -11.73 -34.44
CA LEU A 87 6.23 -10.52 -34.00
C LEU A 87 5.27 -9.50 -33.39
N PHE A 88 4.12 -9.29 -34.01
CA PHE A 88 3.13 -8.33 -33.51
C PHE A 88 2.56 -8.76 -32.16
N VAL A 89 2.22 -10.05 -32.01
CA VAL A 89 1.73 -10.58 -30.72
C VAL A 89 2.80 -10.52 -29.64
N ALA A 90 4.03 -10.95 -29.95
CA ALA A 90 5.14 -10.87 -28.99
C ALA A 90 5.46 -9.41 -28.61
N TRP A 91 5.44 -8.51 -29.57
CA TRP A 91 5.65 -7.08 -29.33
C TRP A 91 4.54 -6.49 -28.46
N LEU A 92 3.27 -6.66 -28.83
CA LEU A 92 2.13 -6.05 -28.16
C LEU A 92 1.93 -6.57 -26.73
N ILE A 93 2.15 -7.88 -26.52
CA ILE A 93 1.91 -8.51 -25.22
C ILE A 93 3.12 -8.41 -24.31
N LEU A 94 4.34 -8.55 -24.86
CA LEU A 94 5.54 -8.66 -24.03
C LEU A 94 6.40 -7.41 -24.08
N SER A 95 6.94 -7.06 -25.26
CA SER A 95 8.00 -6.04 -25.35
C SER A 95 7.45 -4.63 -25.09
N PHE A 96 6.39 -4.24 -25.76
CA PHE A 96 5.86 -2.88 -25.72
C PHE A 96 5.45 -2.41 -24.31
N PRO A 97 4.60 -3.15 -23.55
CA PRO A 97 4.20 -2.71 -22.23
C PRO A 97 5.35 -2.80 -21.21
N THR A 98 6.18 -3.85 -21.28
CA THR A 98 7.24 -4.08 -20.29
C THR A 98 8.41 -3.13 -20.45
N ASN A 99 8.83 -2.83 -21.69
CA ASN A 99 9.93 -1.88 -21.93
C ASN A 99 9.54 -0.47 -21.52
N ALA A 100 8.36 0.01 -21.95
CA ALA A 100 7.85 1.32 -21.55
C ALA A 100 7.71 1.44 -20.03
N HIS A 101 7.20 0.38 -19.39
CA HIS A 101 7.06 0.30 -17.95
C HIS A 101 8.40 0.39 -17.23
N THR A 102 9.40 -0.39 -17.63
CA THR A 102 10.71 -0.42 -16.94
C THR A 102 11.35 0.97 -16.88
N PHE A 103 11.33 1.72 -17.98
CA PHE A 103 11.90 3.06 -17.99
C PHE A 103 11.09 4.04 -17.15
N PHE A 104 9.75 4.00 -17.28
CA PHE A 104 8.85 4.85 -16.51
C PHE A 104 8.90 4.53 -15.00
N TYR A 105 8.92 3.25 -14.66
CA TYR A 105 9.02 2.77 -13.29
C TYR A 105 10.27 3.31 -12.60
N LYS A 106 11.45 3.14 -13.20
CA LYS A 106 12.71 3.61 -12.60
C LYS A 106 12.70 5.12 -12.29
N LEU A 107 11.99 5.91 -13.08
CA LEU A 107 11.91 7.35 -12.91
C LEU A 107 10.87 7.76 -11.87
N LYS A 108 9.77 7.01 -11.74
CA LYS A 108 8.58 7.46 -11.01
C LYS A 108 8.30 6.69 -9.73
N ILE A 109 8.95 5.55 -9.50
CA ILE A 109 8.66 4.71 -8.32
C ILE A 109 8.84 5.48 -7.00
N GLY A 110 9.85 6.32 -6.89
CA GLY A 110 10.07 7.13 -5.68
C GLY A 110 8.91 8.08 -5.37
N ASP A 111 8.39 8.76 -6.39
CA ASP A 111 7.25 9.67 -6.27
C ASP A 111 5.99 8.89 -5.86
N VAL A 112 5.73 7.75 -6.50
CA VAL A 112 4.55 6.89 -6.23
C VAL A 112 4.58 6.35 -4.81
N LEU A 113 5.76 5.88 -4.34
CA LEU A 113 5.93 5.39 -2.97
C LEU A 113 5.63 6.48 -1.93
N ILE A 114 6.20 7.68 -2.12
CA ILE A 114 6.01 8.80 -1.18
C ILE A 114 4.55 9.25 -1.18
N GLU A 115 3.93 9.37 -2.35
CA GLU A 115 2.54 9.78 -2.48
C GLU A 115 1.58 8.77 -1.81
N ASP A 116 1.78 7.47 -2.06
CA ASP A 116 0.93 6.43 -1.48
C ASP A 116 1.10 6.32 0.04
N LEU A 117 2.35 6.37 0.54
CA LEU A 117 2.64 6.38 1.96
C LEU A 117 2.01 7.60 2.66
N SER A 118 2.18 8.81 2.11
CA SER A 118 1.65 10.04 2.73
C SER A 118 0.12 10.05 2.75
N THR A 119 -0.52 9.63 1.66
CA THR A 119 -1.98 9.57 1.57
C THR A 119 -2.56 8.51 2.52
N THR A 120 -1.94 7.33 2.55
CA THR A 120 -2.34 6.23 3.44
C THR A 120 -2.14 6.61 4.91
N GLN A 121 -1.03 7.28 5.24
CA GLN A 121 -0.79 7.80 6.58
C GLN A 121 -1.90 8.77 7.02
N LYS A 122 -2.30 9.69 6.14
CA LYS A 122 -3.38 10.66 6.43
C LYS A 122 -4.69 9.95 6.78
N TYR A 123 -5.09 8.93 6.02
CA TYR A 123 -6.32 8.19 6.28
C TYR A 123 -6.21 7.27 7.50
N SER A 124 -5.06 6.62 7.70
CA SER A 124 -4.80 5.85 8.93
C SER A 124 -4.82 6.75 10.17
N GLN A 125 -4.29 7.97 10.09
CA GLN A 125 -4.34 8.94 11.18
C GLN A 125 -5.78 9.34 11.53
N GLN A 126 -6.68 9.46 10.54
CA GLN A 126 -8.10 9.71 10.83
C GLN A 126 -8.75 8.58 11.63
N LEU A 127 -8.35 7.31 11.41
CA LEU A 127 -8.83 6.18 12.22
C LEU A 127 -8.33 6.25 13.68
N VAL A 128 -7.12 6.82 13.88
CA VAL A 128 -6.59 7.06 15.23
C VAL A 128 -7.35 8.17 15.95
N ASP A 129 -7.61 9.28 15.24
CA ASP A 129 -8.13 10.51 15.84
C ASP A 129 -9.66 10.46 16.04
N ARG A 130 -10.36 9.71 15.21
CA ARG A 130 -11.83 9.60 15.26
C ARG A 130 -12.27 8.41 16.07
N THR A 131 -12.19 8.56 17.38
CA THR A 131 -12.81 7.59 18.31
C THR A 131 -14.30 7.88 18.44
N VAL A 132 -15.13 6.88 18.21
CA VAL A 132 -16.59 6.97 18.39
C VAL A 132 -16.94 6.23 19.67
N VAL A 133 -17.55 6.95 20.60
CA VAL A 133 -18.05 6.40 21.86
C VAL A 133 -19.47 5.88 21.61
N ASP A 134 -19.75 4.67 22.08
CA ASP A 134 -21.10 4.10 22.04
C ASP A 134 -22.05 5.02 22.83
N PRO A 135 -23.19 5.44 22.26
CA PRO A 135 -24.21 6.23 22.98
C PRO A 135 -24.65 5.65 24.31
N VAL A 136 -24.60 4.32 24.47
CA VAL A 136 -24.88 3.63 25.73
C VAL A 136 -23.96 4.07 26.85
N TYR A 137 -22.68 4.37 26.54
CA TYR A 137 -21.76 4.91 27.54
C TYR A 137 -22.21 6.26 28.10
N ASN A 138 -22.73 7.15 27.26
CA ASN A 138 -23.20 8.47 27.73
C ASN A 138 -24.37 8.36 28.71
N VAL A 139 -25.22 7.35 28.53
CA VAL A 139 -26.34 7.07 29.46
C VAL A 139 -25.79 6.51 30.78
N LEU A 140 -24.84 5.58 30.70
CA LEU A 140 -24.19 4.97 31.86
C LEU A 140 -23.41 6.03 32.65
N GLU A 141 -22.58 6.85 31.99
CA GLU A 141 -21.83 7.92 32.61
C GLU A 141 -22.73 8.91 33.36
N LYS A 142 -23.85 9.33 32.73
CA LYS A 142 -24.84 10.20 33.38
C LYS A 142 -25.42 9.57 34.63
N LYS A 143 -25.74 8.26 34.63
CA LYS A 143 -26.23 7.56 35.80
C LYS A 143 -25.20 7.51 36.93
N VAL A 144 -23.94 7.18 36.58
CA VAL A 144 -22.83 7.15 37.55
C VAL A 144 -22.63 8.54 38.16
N LEU A 145 -22.56 9.58 37.33
CA LEU A 145 -22.36 10.95 37.82
C LEU A 145 -23.53 11.47 38.67
N ALA A 146 -24.77 11.06 38.33
CA ALA A 146 -25.93 11.44 39.14
C ALA A 146 -25.90 10.76 40.51
N GLU A 147 -25.53 9.48 40.57
CA GLU A 147 -25.43 8.76 41.85
C GLU A 147 -24.23 9.20 42.68
N TRP A 148 -23.09 9.51 42.00
CA TRP A 148 -21.94 10.13 42.65
C TRP A 148 -22.26 11.50 43.25
N LYS A 149 -23.07 12.30 42.59
CA LYS A 149 -23.55 13.58 43.17
C LYS A 149 -24.36 13.39 44.44
N LYS A 150 -25.24 12.39 44.48
CA LYS A 150 -25.98 12.07 45.72
C LYS A 150 -24.99 11.68 46.84
N PHE A 151 -23.97 10.87 46.53
CA PHE A 151 -22.92 10.56 47.48
C PHE A 151 -22.24 11.83 48.01
N GLU A 152 -21.86 12.76 47.12
CA GLU A 152 -21.23 14.03 47.54
C GLU A 152 -22.16 14.89 48.41
N ASP A 153 -23.45 14.95 48.04
CA ASP A 153 -24.47 15.73 48.80
C ASP A 153 -24.69 15.11 50.18
N GLU A 154 -24.77 13.78 50.28
CA GLU A 154 -24.95 13.08 51.55
C GLU A 154 -23.73 13.20 52.47
N VAL A 155 -22.50 13.17 51.91
CA VAL A 155 -21.25 13.42 52.68
C VAL A 155 -21.20 14.84 53.24
N LYS A 156 -21.74 15.82 52.52
CA LYS A 156 -21.70 17.23 52.95
C LYS A 156 -22.76 17.59 53.96
N SER A 157 -23.95 17.07 53.82
CA SER A 157 -25.14 17.51 54.58
C SER A 157 -26.21 16.43 54.72
N GLY A 158 -25.80 15.18 54.86
CA GLY A 158 -26.73 14.06 54.95
C GLY A 158 -27.59 14.05 56.22
N SER A 159 -28.67 13.26 56.19
CA SER A 159 -29.69 13.12 57.25
C SER A 159 -29.11 12.56 58.54
N THR A 160 -27.99 11.86 58.50
CA THR A 160 -27.27 11.22 59.63
C THR A 160 -26.05 12.02 60.10
N GLY A 161 -25.85 13.23 59.58
CA GLY A 161 -24.69 14.09 59.87
C GLY A 161 -23.68 14.07 58.72
N SER A 162 -22.70 14.97 58.78
CA SER A 162 -21.64 15.05 57.80
C SER A 162 -20.65 13.93 57.91
N GLY A 163 -20.24 13.36 56.73
CA GLY A 163 -19.24 12.26 56.66
C GLY A 163 -19.73 11.07 55.87
N ILE A 164 -18.91 10.01 55.80
CA ILE A 164 -19.26 8.79 55.11
C ILE A 164 -20.04 7.89 56.05
N GLY A 165 -21.35 8.16 56.10
CA GLY A 165 -22.30 7.30 56.81
C GLY A 165 -22.83 6.17 55.90
N GLU A 166 -23.72 5.36 56.45
CA GLU A 166 -24.32 4.22 55.76
C GLU A 166 -25.04 4.64 54.46
N TYR A 167 -25.77 5.79 54.48
CA TYR A 167 -26.46 6.31 53.31
C TYR A 167 -25.48 6.78 52.24
N ALA A 168 -24.43 7.50 52.58
CA ALA A 168 -23.41 7.89 51.63
C ALA A 168 -22.74 6.64 51.04
N ALA A 169 -22.38 5.64 51.82
CA ALA A 169 -21.82 4.39 51.36
C ALA A 169 -22.72 3.61 50.42
N SER A 170 -24.04 3.67 50.62
CA SER A 170 -25.03 3.00 49.76
C SER A 170 -25.00 3.51 48.32
N HIS A 171 -24.74 4.79 48.09
CA HIS A 171 -24.63 5.37 46.74
C HIS A 171 -23.42 4.84 45.98
N VAL A 172 -22.26 4.67 46.61
CA VAL A 172 -21.10 4.04 46.00
C VAL A 172 -21.38 2.56 45.73
N SER A 173 -22.05 1.87 46.64
CA SER A 173 -22.49 0.48 46.45
C SER A 173 -23.46 0.34 45.28
N GLU A 174 -24.40 1.27 45.11
CA GLU A 174 -25.31 1.32 43.95
C GLU A 174 -24.55 1.47 42.64
N ILE A 175 -23.56 2.38 42.58
CA ILE A 175 -22.71 2.54 41.43
C ILE A 175 -21.99 1.24 41.10
N ASN A 176 -21.39 0.59 42.10
CA ASN A 176 -20.54 -0.59 41.89
C ASN A 176 -21.32 -1.87 41.57
N ASN A 177 -22.53 -2.03 42.16
CA ASN A 177 -23.28 -3.28 42.02
C ASN A 177 -24.31 -3.24 40.89
N ASN A 178 -24.89 -2.05 40.63
CA ASN A 178 -26.04 -1.94 39.73
C ASN A 178 -25.76 -1.12 38.46
N ILE A 179 -24.75 -0.27 38.45
CA ILE A 179 -24.47 0.62 37.30
C ILE A 179 -23.21 0.21 36.56
N LEU A 180 -22.08 0.00 37.27
CA LEU A 180 -20.80 -0.33 36.64
C LEU A 180 -20.68 -1.83 36.37
N PRO A 181 -20.09 -2.23 35.23
CA PRO A 181 -19.75 -3.61 34.97
C PRO A 181 -18.69 -4.13 35.96
N SER A 182 -18.72 -5.44 36.22
CA SER A 182 -17.70 -6.12 37.03
C SER A 182 -16.28 -5.79 36.52
N GLY A 183 -15.37 -5.51 37.46
CA GLY A 183 -13.98 -5.13 37.17
C GLY A 183 -13.71 -3.62 37.03
N TYR A 184 -14.77 -2.79 37.10
CA TYR A 184 -14.67 -1.31 37.00
C TYR A 184 -15.22 -0.62 38.25
N GLN A 185 -15.19 -1.33 39.38
CA GLN A 185 -15.70 -0.78 40.64
C GLN A 185 -14.83 0.34 41.17
N ILE A 186 -15.46 1.35 41.74
CA ILE A 186 -14.82 2.48 42.37
C ILE A 186 -14.54 2.05 43.85
N PRO A 187 -13.31 2.20 44.34
CA PRO A 187 -13.01 1.91 45.73
C PRO A 187 -13.85 2.82 46.65
N MET A 188 -14.36 2.22 47.73
CA MET A 188 -15.04 2.99 48.76
C MET A 188 -14.05 3.95 49.41
N PRO A 189 -14.35 5.24 49.59
CA PRO A 189 -13.53 6.13 50.37
C PRO A 189 -13.30 5.57 51.75
N THR A 190 -12.06 5.44 52.18
CA THR A 190 -11.74 5.03 53.54
C THR A 190 -12.18 6.10 54.52
N ASN A 191 -12.97 5.69 55.52
CA ASN A 191 -13.51 6.59 56.50
C ASN A 191 -12.39 7.35 57.24
N THR A 192 -12.35 8.64 57.00
CA THR A 192 -11.54 9.53 57.82
C THR A 192 -12.46 9.94 58.94
N ASN A 193 -12.13 9.63 60.19
CA ASN A 193 -12.88 9.98 61.39
C ASN A 193 -13.01 11.50 61.64
N ARG A 194 -12.80 12.32 60.62
CA ARG A 194 -12.90 13.76 60.66
C ARG A 194 -13.94 14.25 59.68
N ALA A 195 -15.18 14.40 60.19
CA ALA A 195 -16.29 15.02 59.42
C ALA A 195 -15.89 16.39 58.80
N SER A 196 -15.00 17.14 59.46
CA SER A 196 -14.51 18.42 58.92
C SER A 196 -13.63 18.32 57.65
N ASP A 197 -12.93 17.22 57.46
CA ASP A 197 -12.03 17.05 56.28
C ASP A 197 -12.84 16.62 55.04
N LEU A 198 -13.94 15.90 55.24
CA LEU A 198 -14.87 15.48 54.20
C LEU A 198 -15.81 16.60 53.72
N GLN A 199 -16.05 17.59 54.55
CA GLN A 199 -16.78 18.83 54.14
C GLN A 199 -15.92 19.70 53.23
N ASN A 200 -14.61 19.46 53.15
CA ASN A 200 -13.74 20.19 52.28
C ASN A 200 -13.96 19.76 50.83
N THR A 201 -14.48 20.64 49.99
CA THR A 201 -14.75 20.42 48.58
C THR A 201 -13.54 19.86 47.81
N ASN A 202 -12.31 20.18 48.25
CA ASN A 202 -11.07 19.71 47.66
C ASN A 202 -10.89 18.20 47.82
N MET A 203 -11.26 17.59 48.93
CA MET A 203 -11.07 16.16 49.20
C MET A 203 -12.01 15.30 48.31
N LEU A 204 -13.25 15.71 48.13
CA LEU A 204 -14.19 15.06 47.23
C LEU A 204 -13.76 15.20 45.75
N ASN A 205 -13.22 16.34 45.38
CA ASN A 205 -12.65 16.56 44.05
C ASN A 205 -11.43 15.66 43.79
N VAL A 206 -10.51 15.57 44.76
CA VAL A 206 -9.33 14.65 44.67
C VAL A 206 -9.78 13.20 44.50
N TRP A 207 -10.84 12.80 45.27
CA TRP A 207 -11.39 11.45 45.14
C TRP A 207 -12.01 11.18 43.78
N ARG A 208 -12.75 12.13 43.26
CA ARG A 208 -13.32 12.07 41.91
C ARG A 208 -12.26 11.93 40.84
N GLU A 209 -11.19 12.73 40.92
CA GLU A 209 -10.10 12.71 39.95
C GLU A 209 -9.24 11.46 40.03
N ASN A 210 -9.00 10.91 41.22
CA ASN A 210 -8.12 9.76 41.39
C ASN A 210 -8.80 8.41 41.18
N TYR A 211 -10.12 8.32 41.40
CA TYR A 211 -10.80 7.04 41.38
C TYR A 211 -12.00 6.99 40.42
N LEU A 212 -12.89 7.99 40.43
CA LEU A 212 -14.07 7.97 39.56
C LEU A 212 -13.68 8.18 38.08
N ASN A 213 -13.05 9.30 37.77
CA ASN A 213 -12.69 9.66 36.40
C ASN A 213 -11.80 8.64 35.72
N PRO A 214 -10.70 8.13 36.34
CA PRO A 214 -9.85 7.12 35.74
C PRO A 214 -10.57 5.80 35.46
N ASN A 215 -11.50 5.37 36.35
CA ASN A 215 -12.29 4.17 36.12
C ASN A 215 -13.29 4.34 34.96
N LEU A 216 -13.94 5.50 34.85
CA LEU A 216 -14.82 5.81 33.73
C LEU A 216 -14.06 5.87 32.40
N GLU A 217 -12.89 6.53 32.35
CA GLU A 217 -12.06 6.57 31.16
C GLU A 217 -11.53 5.18 30.77
N ARG A 218 -11.13 4.34 31.74
CA ARG A 218 -10.74 2.96 31.49
C ARG A 218 -11.91 2.14 30.94
N LEU A 219 -13.09 2.25 31.54
CA LEU A 219 -14.30 1.57 31.10
C LEU A 219 -14.69 2.00 29.68
N LYS A 220 -14.64 3.30 29.39
CA LYS A 220 -14.89 3.87 28.05
C LYS A 220 -13.93 3.28 27.03
N SER A 221 -12.63 3.30 27.34
CA SER A 221 -11.59 2.78 26.46
C SER A 221 -11.75 1.29 26.18
N ASP A 222 -12.02 0.49 27.21
CA ASP A 222 -12.02 -0.97 27.11
C ASP A 222 -13.30 -1.55 26.47
N LYS A 223 -14.46 -0.91 26.70
CA LYS A 223 -15.76 -1.50 26.33
C LYS A 223 -16.60 -0.68 25.36
N TYR A 224 -16.47 0.64 25.38
CA TYR A 224 -17.40 1.53 24.68
C TYR A 224 -16.79 2.36 23.53
N LEU A 225 -15.56 2.10 23.14
CA LEU A 225 -15.02 2.63 21.89
C LEU A 225 -15.39 1.67 20.75
N VAL A 226 -16.28 2.12 19.87
CA VAL A 226 -16.78 1.32 18.75
C VAL A 226 -15.69 0.89 17.78
N ASN A 227 -14.64 1.69 17.66
CA ASN A 227 -13.51 1.45 16.76
C ASN A 227 -12.16 1.30 17.49
N ALA A 228 -12.17 0.88 18.75
CA ALA A 228 -10.95 0.77 19.56
C ALA A 228 -9.88 -0.11 18.89
N GLN A 229 -10.24 -1.30 18.43
CA GLN A 229 -9.30 -2.22 17.77
C GLN A 229 -8.76 -1.64 16.47
N LEU A 230 -9.60 -0.99 15.67
CA LEU A 230 -9.16 -0.31 14.44
C LEU A 230 -8.24 0.87 14.75
N SER A 231 -8.51 1.64 15.78
CA SER A 231 -7.64 2.75 16.22
C SER A 231 -6.27 2.25 16.67
N ILE A 232 -6.20 1.13 17.40
CA ILE A 232 -4.92 0.49 17.81
C ILE A 232 -4.15 -0.01 16.59
N ALA A 233 -4.82 -0.71 15.67
CA ALA A 233 -4.22 -1.18 14.42
C ALA A 233 -3.69 0.00 13.58
N ALA A 234 -4.49 1.05 13.41
CA ALA A 234 -4.12 2.25 12.68
C ALA A 234 -2.93 3.01 13.29
N ARG A 235 -2.78 3.01 14.63
CA ARG A 235 -1.58 3.57 15.30
C ARG A 235 -0.31 2.82 14.89
N LYS A 236 -0.39 1.50 14.78
CA LYS A 236 0.72 0.68 14.29
C LYS A 236 1.00 1.01 12.83
N ASP A 237 -0.02 1.07 11.99
CA ASP A 237 0.12 1.43 10.56
C ASP A 237 0.82 2.78 10.40
N VAL A 238 0.37 3.82 11.11
CA VAL A 238 1.00 5.16 11.08
C VAL A 238 2.47 5.10 11.45
N LYS A 239 2.84 4.30 12.47
CA LYS A 239 4.24 4.14 12.88
C LYS A 239 5.06 3.44 11.80
N ASP A 240 4.54 2.35 11.23
CA ASP A 240 5.23 1.57 10.21
C ASP A 240 5.35 2.36 8.90
N ILE A 241 4.30 3.08 8.50
CA ILE A 241 4.32 4.00 7.34
C ILE A 241 5.38 5.09 7.52
N LYS A 242 5.44 5.77 8.68
CA LYS A 242 6.47 6.79 8.96
C LYS A 242 7.88 6.24 8.85
N LYS A 243 8.10 5.00 9.33
CA LYS A 243 9.39 4.32 9.21
C LYS A 243 9.75 4.07 7.74
N MET A 244 8.81 3.56 6.94
CA MET A 244 9.02 3.32 5.51
C MET A 244 9.23 4.63 4.75
N GLU A 245 8.42 5.65 5.02
CA GLU A 245 8.56 6.96 4.38
C GLU A 245 9.96 7.56 4.61
N LYS A 246 10.48 7.50 5.83
CA LYS A 246 11.84 7.97 6.13
C LYS A 246 12.90 7.19 5.35
N ALA A 247 12.79 5.87 5.27
CA ALA A 247 13.71 5.02 4.53
C ALA A 247 13.65 5.30 3.02
N ILE A 248 12.44 5.45 2.45
CA ILE A 248 12.25 5.77 1.03
C ILE A 248 12.78 7.16 0.69
N ARG A 249 12.46 8.19 1.49
CA ARG A 249 12.96 9.56 1.24
C ARG A 249 14.49 9.62 1.23
N SER A 250 15.16 8.90 2.15
CA SER A 250 16.62 8.81 2.14
C SER A 250 17.16 8.18 0.85
N LYS A 251 16.52 7.13 0.32
CA LYS A 251 16.92 6.47 -0.92
C LYS A 251 16.62 7.30 -2.16
N VAL A 252 15.47 8.00 -2.18
CA VAL A 252 15.11 8.91 -3.29
C VAL A 252 16.12 10.06 -3.38
N GLN A 253 16.51 10.65 -2.24
CA GLN A 253 17.50 11.73 -2.21
C GLN A 253 18.88 11.31 -2.73
N THR A 254 19.25 10.04 -2.59
CA THR A 254 20.51 9.48 -3.09
C THR A 254 20.40 8.83 -4.47
N ASN A 255 19.24 8.95 -5.15
CA ASN A 255 18.92 8.28 -6.42
C ASN A 255 19.07 6.74 -6.41
N GLN A 256 19.02 6.13 -5.22
CA GLN A 256 19.21 4.68 -5.04
C GLN A 256 17.90 3.87 -5.07
N ILE A 257 16.75 4.53 -5.16
CA ILE A 257 15.44 3.83 -5.08
C ILE A 257 15.18 2.95 -6.31
N SER A 258 15.76 3.31 -7.47
CA SER A 258 15.58 2.58 -8.73
C SER A 258 16.58 1.42 -8.93
N GLU A 259 17.51 1.22 -7.99
CA GLU A 259 18.49 0.15 -8.06
C GLU A 259 17.88 -1.19 -7.58
N GLU A 260 18.40 -2.31 -8.03
CA GLU A 260 17.94 -3.66 -7.63
C GLU A 260 18.02 -3.88 -6.12
N ALA A 261 19.01 -3.28 -5.46
CA ALA A 261 19.17 -3.33 -4.01
C ALA A 261 17.99 -2.70 -3.23
N SER A 262 17.16 -1.89 -3.88
CA SER A 262 15.97 -1.28 -3.27
C SER A 262 14.70 -2.12 -3.41
N GLU A 263 14.70 -3.19 -4.21
CA GLU A 263 13.55 -4.09 -4.40
C GLU A 263 12.98 -4.61 -3.07
N PRO A 264 13.78 -5.12 -2.11
CA PRO A 264 13.25 -5.59 -0.83
C PRO A 264 12.54 -4.49 -0.03
N LEU A 265 13.03 -3.25 -0.11
CA LEU A 265 12.41 -2.10 0.55
C LEU A 265 11.07 -1.75 -0.09
N ILE A 266 10.96 -1.83 -1.42
CA ILE A 266 9.72 -1.58 -2.15
C ILE A 266 8.67 -2.64 -1.81
N LEU A 267 9.04 -3.92 -1.81
CA LEU A 267 8.16 -5.03 -1.44
C LEU A 267 7.72 -4.95 0.04
N GLN A 268 8.61 -4.56 0.94
CA GLN A 268 8.26 -4.33 2.34
C GLN A 268 7.27 -3.18 2.47
N THR A 269 7.45 -2.10 1.72
CA THR A 269 6.54 -0.95 1.69
C THR A 269 5.17 -1.34 1.16
N ASP A 270 5.11 -2.13 0.08
CA ASP A 270 3.87 -2.70 -0.45
C ASP A 270 3.11 -3.50 0.61
N GLY A 271 3.79 -4.35 1.38
CA GLY A 271 3.20 -5.12 2.47
C GLY A 271 2.61 -4.25 3.59
N VAL A 272 3.33 -3.18 3.99
CA VAL A 272 2.83 -2.21 4.97
C VAL A 272 1.60 -1.48 4.46
N LEU A 273 1.63 -1.03 3.19
CA LEU A 273 0.50 -0.35 2.56
C LEU A 273 -0.73 -1.27 2.46
N LYS A 274 -0.58 -2.53 2.04
CA LYS A 274 -1.70 -3.50 1.97
C LYS A 274 -2.39 -3.67 3.32
N THR A 275 -1.61 -3.77 4.40
CA THR A 275 -2.15 -3.86 5.75
C THR A 275 -2.96 -2.62 6.12
N ALA A 276 -2.40 -1.44 5.90
CA ALA A 276 -3.07 -0.18 6.19
C ALA A 276 -4.33 0.03 5.32
N TYR A 277 -4.29 -0.32 4.03
CA TYR A 277 -5.46 -0.30 3.14
C TYR A 277 -6.60 -1.18 3.67
N SER A 278 -6.28 -2.39 4.15
CA SER A 278 -7.27 -3.29 4.77
C SER A 278 -7.93 -2.66 6.00
N HIS A 279 -7.15 -2.02 6.88
CA HIS A 279 -7.70 -1.35 8.06
C HIS A 279 -8.53 -0.11 7.70
N ILE A 280 -8.09 0.68 6.70
CA ILE A 280 -8.86 1.83 6.19
C ILE A 280 -10.18 1.35 5.57
N ASN A 281 -10.17 0.25 4.80
CA ASN A 281 -11.39 -0.35 4.28
C ASN A 281 -12.35 -0.79 5.39
N ALA A 282 -11.85 -1.53 6.37
CA ALA A 282 -12.65 -1.96 7.53
C ALA A 282 -13.23 -0.77 8.31
N GLY A 283 -12.49 0.33 8.38
CA GLY A 283 -12.86 1.56 9.06
C GLY A 283 -13.42 2.67 8.16
N GLN A 284 -13.84 2.39 6.92
CA GLN A 284 -14.20 3.40 5.92
C GLN A 284 -15.25 4.43 6.39
N LYS A 285 -16.19 4.02 7.26
CA LYS A 285 -17.21 4.92 7.84
C LYS A 285 -16.64 5.98 8.78
N PHE A 286 -15.41 5.80 9.27
CA PHE A 286 -14.73 6.73 10.16
C PHE A 286 -13.72 7.60 9.40
N VAL A 287 -13.52 7.37 8.09
CA VAL A 287 -12.57 8.08 7.24
C VAL A 287 -13.32 9.04 6.31
N LYS A 288 -12.84 10.27 6.25
CA LYS A 288 -13.30 11.25 5.25
C LYS A 288 -12.28 11.27 4.12
N PHE A 289 -12.63 10.68 2.98
CA PHE A 289 -11.81 10.67 1.78
C PHE A 289 -11.84 12.05 1.09
N ASP A 290 -10.72 12.44 0.51
CA ASP A 290 -10.58 13.74 -0.19
C ASP A 290 -11.38 13.77 -1.49
N ASN A 291 -11.49 12.62 -2.17
CA ASN A 291 -12.18 12.48 -3.44
C ASN A 291 -12.71 11.05 -3.64
N GLU A 292 -13.59 10.88 -4.62
CA GLU A 292 -14.21 9.58 -4.94
C GLU A 292 -13.19 8.55 -5.51
N GLN A 293 -12.08 8.99 -6.11
CA GLN A 293 -11.04 8.08 -6.60
C GLN A 293 -10.31 7.43 -5.43
N ASP A 294 -9.94 8.21 -4.42
CA ASP A 294 -9.32 7.67 -3.20
C ASP A 294 -10.28 6.75 -2.47
N LYS A 295 -11.55 7.17 -2.31
CA LYS A 295 -12.57 6.32 -1.70
C LYS A 295 -12.65 4.96 -2.41
N LYS A 296 -12.80 4.93 -3.73
CA LYS A 296 -12.84 3.68 -4.50
C LYS A 296 -11.59 2.83 -4.32
N ARG A 297 -10.41 3.47 -4.28
CA ARG A 297 -9.13 2.77 -4.10
C ARG A 297 -9.08 2.05 -2.75
N TYR A 298 -9.45 2.72 -1.66
CA TYR A 298 -9.38 2.14 -0.32
C TYR A 298 -10.56 1.23 0.04
N THR A 299 -11.68 1.28 -0.70
CA THR A 299 -12.88 0.50 -0.38
C THR A 299 -13.19 -0.62 -1.38
N VAL A 300 -13.04 -0.37 -2.68
CA VAL A 300 -13.36 -1.33 -3.73
C VAL A 300 -12.12 -2.08 -4.20
N ALA A 301 -11.01 -1.36 -4.41
CA ALA A 301 -9.74 -1.91 -4.89
C ALA A 301 -8.69 -2.00 -3.78
N HIS A 302 -9.11 -2.24 -2.55
CA HIS A 302 -8.25 -2.22 -1.36
C HIS A 302 -7.19 -3.34 -1.33
N ASP A 303 -7.33 -4.38 -2.13
CA ASP A 303 -6.36 -5.46 -2.28
C ASP A 303 -5.11 -5.04 -3.05
N GLU A 304 -5.22 -3.96 -3.84
CA GLU A 304 -4.14 -3.41 -4.64
C GLU A 304 -3.89 -1.93 -4.30
N ASN A 305 -2.77 -1.64 -3.65
CA ASN A 305 -2.34 -0.25 -3.44
C ASN A 305 -1.71 0.35 -4.72
N LYS A 306 -1.38 1.67 -4.69
CA LYS A 306 -0.74 2.32 -5.84
C LYS A 306 0.58 1.67 -6.23
N VAL A 307 1.37 1.25 -5.24
CA VAL A 307 2.69 0.65 -5.46
C VAL A 307 2.56 -0.69 -6.16
N SER A 308 1.66 -1.59 -5.69
CA SER A 308 1.46 -2.90 -6.32
C SER A 308 0.93 -2.78 -7.75
N ARG A 309 0.02 -1.83 -8.01
CA ARG A 309 -0.44 -1.54 -9.37
C ARG A 309 0.68 -0.98 -10.24
N PHE A 310 1.52 -0.12 -9.70
CA PHE A 310 2.63 0.50 -10.42
C PHE A 310 3.77 -0.49 -10.72
N MET A 311 3.92 -1.55 -9.93
CA MET A 311 4.83 -2.65 -10.23
C MET A 311 4.37 -3.54 -11.39
N ASN A 312 3.10 -3.46 -11.81
CA ASN A 312 2.54 -4.26 -12.88
C ASN A 312 2.44 -3.46 -14.19
N PRO A 313 3.20 -3.83 -15.25
CA PRO A 313 3.22 -3.11 -16.52
C PRO A 313 1.85 -3.01 -17.20
N TYR A 314 1.03 -4.04 -17.07
CA TYR A 314 -0.31 -4.03 -17.67
C TYR A 314 -1.28 -3.13 -16.91
N SER A 315 -1.16 -3.05 -15.58
CA SER A 315 -1.92 -2.11 -14.76
C SER A 315 -1.54 -0.67 -15.09
N VAL A 316 -0.25 -0.39 -15.29
CA VAL A 316 0.25 0.94 -15.70
C VAL A 316 -0.29 1.32 -17.08
N LEU A 317 -0.25 0.39 -18.04
CA LEU A 317 -0.81 0.64 -19.38
C LEU A 317 -2.32 0.86 -19.33
N TYR A 318 -3.06 0.07 -18.55
CA TYR A 318 -4.50 0.26 -18.34
C TYR A 318 -4.82 1.61 -17.71
N ASP A 319 -4.07 1.99 -16.67
CA ASP A 319 -4.25 3.27 -15.98
C ASP A 319 -3.91 4.46 -16.88
N PHE A 320 -2.96 4.29 -17.82
CA PHE A 320 -2.66 5.28 -18.84
C PHE A 320 -3.84 5.45 -19.83
N VAL A 321 -4.34 4.34 -20.38
CA VAL A 321 -5.50 4.37 -21.32
C VAL A 321 -6.75 4.93 -20.62
N SER A 322 -6.88 4.71 -19.31
CA SER A 322 -7.97 5.23 -18.47
C SER A 322 -7.77 6.68 -18.03
N GLY A 323 -6.70 7.36 -18.48
CA GLY A 323 -6.41 8.77 -18.16
C GLY A 323 -5.94 9.03 -16.71
N LYS A 324 -5.52 7.99 -15.99
CA LYS A 324 -5.03 8.10 -14.60
C LYS A 324 -3.53 8.37 -14.52
N ILE A 325 -2.80 8.10 -15.58
CA ILE A 325 -1.35 8.35 -15.69
C ILE A 325 -1.11 9.54 -16.63
N PRO A 326 -0.14 10.41 -16.32
CA PRO A 326 0.15 11.58 -17.12
C PRO A 326 0.51 11.26 -18.58
N VAL A 327 0.16 12.17 -19.50
CA VAL A 327 0.49 12.07 -20.93
C VAL A 327 2.00 11.87 -21.19
N THR A 328 2.84 12.27 -20.26
CA THR A 328 4.30 12.03 -20.32
C THR A 328 4.68 10.55 -20.49
N PHE A 329 3.79 9.62 -20.11
CA PHE A 329 4.00 8.18 -20.36
C PHE A 329 4.10 7.83 -21.85
N VAL A 330 3.47 8.63 -22.74
CA VAL A 330 3.60 8.49 -24.21
C VAL A 330 5.06 8.52 -24.66
N PHE A 331 5.90 9.35 -24.05
CA PHE A 331 7.34 9.39 -24.37
C PHE A 331 7.99 8.01 -24.17
N TRP A 332 7.68 7.31 -23.12
CA TRP A 332 8.22 5.98 -22.82
C TRP A 332 7.69 4.90 -23.76
N LEU A 333 6.43 5.03 -24.18
CA LEU A 333 5.84 4.18 -25.22
C LEU A 333 6.55 4.37 -26.56
N ILE A 334 6.82 5.62 -26.95
CA ILE A 334 7.56 5.93 -28.17
C ILE A 334 9.00 5.42 -28.06
N LEU A 335 9.67 5.61 -26.94
CA LEU A 335 11.03 5.12 -26.72
C LEU A 335 11.11 3.59 -26.84
N SER A 336 10.16 2.87 -26.24
CA SER A 336 10.03 1.42 -26.36
C SER A 336 9.89 1.01 -27.85
N LEU A 337 8.98 1.66 -28.57
CA LEU A 337 8.76 1.40 -29.99
C LEU A 337 10.03 1.64 -30.82
N VAL A 338 10.75 2.73 -30.56
CA VAL A 338 12.02 3.05 -31.26
C VAL A 338 13.07 1.99 -31.04
N ILE A 339 13.23 1.48 -29.80
CA ILE A 339 14.19 0.43 -29.48
C ILE A 339 13.86 -0.86 -30.23
N ASP A 340 12.60 -1.28 -30.24
CA ASP A 340 12.15 -2.51 -30.89
C ASP A 340 12.26 -2.40 -32.45
N LEU A 341 11.88 -1.25 -33.01
CA LEU A 341 12.04 -0.99 -34.46
C LEU A 341 13.52 -0.90 -34.86
N ALA A 342 14.39 -0.32 -34.01
CA ALA A 342 15.82 -0.29 -34.27
C ALA A 342 16.40 -1.70 -34.32
N GLY A 343 15.99 -2.59 -33.42
CA GLY A 343 16.37 -4.01 -33.43
C GLY A 343 15.99 -4.69 -34.74
N PHE A 344 14.74 -4.48 -35.21
CA PHE A 344 14.29 -5.00 -36.49
C PHE A 344 15.07 -4.41 -37.67
N PHE A 345 15.30 -3.10 -37.70
CA PHE A 345 16.06 -2.43 -38.75
C PHE A 345 17.51 -2.93 -38.84
N PHE A 346 18.22 -3.04 -37.71
CA PHE A 346 19.60 -3.53 -37.67
C PHE A 346 19.68 -4.99 -38.13
N TYR A 347 18.73 -5.84 -37.72
CA TYR A 347 18.69 -7.23 -38.16
C TYR A 347 18.45 -7.33 -39.69
N TYR A 348 17.52 -6.51 -40.22
CA TYR A 348 17.26 -6.44 -41.66
C TYR A 348 18.51 -6.04 -42.45
N GLN A 349 19.22 -4.99 -42.04
CA GLN A 349 20.42 -4.52 -42.70
C GLN A 349 21.54 -5.56 -42.62
N TRP A 350 21.71 -6.20 -41.49
CA TRP A 350 22.67 -7.28 -41.30
C TRP A 350 22.44 -8.44 -42.28
N LYS A 351 21.17 -8.90 -42.41
CA LYS A 351 20.80 -9.95 -43.33
C LYS A 351 20.95 -9.54 -44.80
N LYS A 352 20.57 -8.30 -45.15
CA LYS A 352 20.78 -7.77 -46.52
C LYS A 352 22.23 -7.78 -46.95
N GLU A 353 23.17 -7.48 -46.06
CA GLU A 353 24.58 -7.58 -46.36
C GLU A 353 25.08 -9.04 -46.46
N GLU A 354 24.38 -10.00 -45.91
CA GLU A 354 24.67 -11.44 -46.05
C GLU A 354 24.35 -11.96 -47.45
N PHE A 355 23.30 -11.44 -48.10
CA PHE A 355 22.90 -11.82 -49.46
C PHE A 355 23.66 -11.12 -50.57
N LYS A 356 24.53 -10.16 -50.26
CA LYS A 356 25.35 -9.48 -51.28
C LYS A 356 26.62 -10.26 -51.66
N TYR A 357 26.93 -11.34 -50.98
CA TYR A 357 28.07 -12.19 -51.20
C TYR A 357 27.62 -13.67 -51.38
#